data_8d6c83a859ea9525ee6d3a1fa23236d7
#
_entry.id   8d6c83a859ea9525ee6d3a1fa23236d7
#
_cell.length_a   1.000
_cell.length_b   1.000
_cell.length_c   1.000
_cell.angle_alpha   90.00
_cell.angle_beta   90.00
_cell.angle_gamma   90.00
#
_symmetry.space_group_name_H-M   'P 1'
#
loop_
_entity.id
_entity.type
_entity.pdbx_description
1 polymer ?
#
loop_
_entity_poly.entity_id
_entity_poly.type
_entity_poly.pdbx_seq_one_letter_code
_entity_poly.pdbx_strand_id
1 'polypeptide(L)'
;VPILKEIGDTVFVLAFWALVIFWGLLIVSAPTAAAYFIHRWLKKTRFRIVGLLLLTAAPLWTVYMAYTAVYPTDSFYLSEFETATLREAPMSAIVVRKDASYPDFHGDYCSTSFIRMSEFDYAQLLDEVSKDSRFELVKPEEVMGDRELKQILGECDVKDLAQCYRHHWSEDPRKSFMVGFLNDRRSVVVYVIRM
;
A
#
# COMPACT_ATOMS: atom_id res chain seq x y z
N VAL A 1 7.69 4.99 -45.81
CA VAL A 1 8.50 5.35 -44.64
C VAL A 1 7.73 5.30 -43.28
N PRO A 2 6.39 5.52 -43.19
CA PRO A 2 5.70 5.39 -41.89
C PRO A 2 5.73 3.96 -41.32
N ILE A 3 5.61 2.93 -42.14
CA ILE A 3 5.58 1.52 -41.73
C ILE A 3 6.87 1.08 -41.01
N LEU A 4 8.03 1.54 -41.47
CA LEU A 4 9.33 1.21 -40.85
C LEU A 4 9.48 1.81 -39.44
N LYS A 5 8.89 2.99 -39.21
CA LYS A 5 8.88 3.62 -37.90
C LYS A 5 7.98 2.85 -36.94
N GLU A 6 6.80 2.47 -37.39
CA GLU A 6 5.82 1.71 -36.57
C GLU A 6 6.35 0.31 -36.17
N ILE A 7 7.08 -0.36 -37.10
CA ILE A 7 7.76 -1.63 -36.77
C ILE A 7 8.88 -1.39 -35.77
N GLY A 8 9.66 -0.32 -35.91
CA GLY A 8 10.72 0.04 -34.96
C GLY A 8 10.20 0.28 -33.54
N ASP A 9 9.11 1.03 -33.44
CA ASP A 9 8.47 1.34 -32.14
C ASP A 9 7.91 0.06 -31.49
N THR A 10 7.30 -0.84 -32.27
CA THR A 10 6.80 -2.12 -31.77
C THR A 10 7.91 -3.04 -31.28
N VAL A 11 9.01 -3.14 -32.03
CA VAL A 11 10.18 -3.96 -31.67
C VAL A 11 10.83 -3.40 -30.39
N PHE A 12 10.93 -2.08 -30.27
CA PHE A 12 11.47 -1.44 -29.06
C PHE A 12 10.62 -1.77 -27.83
N VAL A 13 9.29 -1.65 -27.91
CA VAL A 13 8.36 -1.99 -26.82
C VAL A 13 8.49 -3.46 -26.42
N LEU A 14 8.55 -4.37 -27.39
CA LEU A 14 8.72 -5.80 -27.09
C LEU A 14 10.09 -6.10 -26.43
N ALA A 15 11.15 -5.49 -26.92
CA ALA A 15 12.49 -5.64 -26.33
C ALA A 15 12.54 -5.08 -24.89
N PHE A 16 11.91 -3.93 -24.65
CA PHE A 16 11.79 -3.35 -23.31
C PHE A 16 11.07 -4.30 -22.35
N TRP A 17 9.89 -4.83 -22.74
CA TRP A 17 9.15 -5.76 -21.90
C TRP A 17 9.89 -7.08 -21.66
N ALA A 18 10.58 -7.61 -22.67
CA ALA A 18 11.41 -8.79 -22.53
C ALA A 18 12.53 -8.57 -21.50
N LEU A 19 13.15 -7.39 -21.50
CA LEU A 19 14.18 -7.01 -20.55
C LEU A 19 13.62 -6.86 -19.14
N VAL A 20 12.46 -6.23 -18.97
CA VAL A 20 11.76 -6.11 -17.67
C VAL A 20 11.42 -7.50 -17.10
N ILE A 21 10.86 -8.37 -17.93
CA ILE A 21 10.52 -9.75 -17.53
C ILE A 21 11.79 -10.52 -17.15
N PHE A 22 12.87 -10.41 -17.94
CA PHE A 22 14.15 -11.06 -17.66
C PHE A 22 14.72 -10.65 -16.31
N TRP A 23 14.80 -9.34 -16.03
CA TRP A 23 15.28 -8.82 -14.76
C TRP A 23 14.36 -9.21 -13.59
N GLY A 24 13.04 -9.16 -13.78
CA GLY A 24 12.07 -9.62 -12.80
C GLY A 24 12.27 -11.08 -12.43
N LEU A 25 12.41 -11.96 -13.42
CA LEU A 25 12.68 -13.39 -13.20
C LEU A 25 14.03 -13.60 -12.50
N LEU A 26 15.06 -12.84 -12.84
CA LEU A 26 16.38 -12.93 -12.21
C LEU A 26 16.32 -12.54 -10.74
N ILE A 27 15.66 -11.43 -10.41
CA ILE A 27 15.48 -10.96 -9.02
C ILE A 27 14.69 -12.00 -8.20
N VAL A 28 13.60 -12.53 -8.75
CA VAL A 28 12.75 -13.52 -8.06
C VAL A 28 13.47 -14.86 -7.88
N SER A 29 14.31 -15.27 -8.84
CA SER A 29 15.03 -16.55 -8.77
C SER A 29 16.32 -16.49 -7.97
N ALA A 30 16.93 -15.31 -7.79
CA ALA A 30 18.22 -15.16 -7.12
C ALA A 30 18.25 -15.71 -5.68
N PRO A 31 17.27 -15.45 -4.80
CA PRO A 31 17.24 -16.02 -3.45
C PRO A 31 17.20 -17.56 -3.46
N THR A 32 16.41 -18.13 -4.36
CA THR A 32 16.29 -19.58 -4.51
C THR A 32 17.57 -20.20 -5.05
N ALA A 33 18.20 -19.58 -6.03
CA ALA A 33 19.50 -20.01 -6.56
C ALA A 33 20.59 -19.96 -5.47
N ALA A 34 20.65 -18.86 -4.72
CA ALA A 34 21.58 -18.74 -3.58
C ALA A 34 21.35 -19.86 -2.54
N ALA A 35 20.10 -20.10 -2.16
CA ALA A 35 19.73 -21.17 -1.24
C ALA A 35 20.14 -22.56 -1.78
N TYR A 36 20.00 -22.80 -3.09
CA TYR A 36 20.43 -24.03 -3.74
C TYR A 36 21.94 -24.22 -3.64
N PHE A 37 22.76 -23.20 -3.92
CA PHE A 37 24.21 -23.29 -3.79
C PHE A 37 24.65 -23.52 -2.34
N ILE A 38 24.02 -22.82 -1.38
CA ILE A 38 24.26 -23.02 0.05
C ILE A 38 23.91 -24.46 0.46
N HIS A 39 22.73 -24.97 0.06
CA HIS A 39 22.33 -26.34 0.32
C HIS A 39 23.35 -27.33 -0.25
N ARG A 40 23.78 -27.16 -1.51
CA ARG A 40 24.77 -28.02 -2.15
C ARG A 40 26.08 -28.05 -1.38
N TRP A 41 26.52 -26.93 -0.84
CA TRP A 41 27.72 -26.83 -0.01
C TRP A 41 27.52 -27.51 1.35
N LEU A 42 26.40 -27.22 2.04
CA LEU A 42 26.08 -27.79 3.35
C LEU A 42 25.75 -29.28 3.31
N LYS A 43 25.30 -29.82 2.17
CA LYS A 43 24.94 -31.24 2.01
C LYS A 43 26.06 -32.21 2.45
N LYS A 44 27.32 -31.79 2.35
CA LYS A 44 28.50 -32.57 2.73
C LYS A 44 28.91 -32.37 4.20
N THR A 45 28.18 -31.57 4.96
CA THR A 45 28.47 -31.24 6.35
C THR A 45 27.38 -31.74 7.29
N ARG A 46 27.61 -31.63 8.60
CA ARG A 46 26.60 -31.87 9.65
C ARG A 46 25.38 -30.95 9.57
N PHE A 47 25.46 -29.87 8.79
CA PHE A 47 24.43 -28.84 8.66
C PHE A 47 23.51 -29.07 7.44
N ARG A 48 23.44 -30.26 6.89
CA ARG A 48 22.62 -30.56 5.70
C ARG A 48 21.13 -30.21 5.90
N ILE A 49 20.61 -30.34 7.13
CA ILE A 49 19.22 -30.01 7.45
C ILE A 49 18.97 -28.49 7.32
N VAL A 50 19.92 -27.68 7.79
CA VAL A 50 19.87 -26.20 7.65
C VAL A 50 19.84 -25.82 6.16
N GLY A 51 20.65 -26.45 5.35
CA GLY A 51 20.64 -26.24 3.90
C GLY A 51 19.31 -26.61 3.24
N LEU A 52 18.66 -27.68 3.70
CA LEU A 52 17.34 -28.08 3.21
C LEU A 52 16.26 -27.07 3.63
N LEU A 53 16.29 -26.62 4.88
CA LEU A 53 15.36 -25.59 5.38
C LEU A 53 15.50 -24.27 4.61
N LEU A 54 16.73 -23.82 4.32
CA LEU A 54 16.96 -22.64 3.51
C LEU A 54 16.43 -22.81 2.09
N LEU A 55 16.64 -23.99 1.48
CA LEU A 55 16.16 -24.28 0.13
C LEU A 55 14.64 -24.26 0.01
N THR A 56 13.92 -24.65 1.06
CA THR A 56 12.44 -24.59 1.09
C THR A 56 11.94 -23.20 1.51
N ALA A 57 12.60 -22.54 2.44
CA ALA A 57 12.18 -21.24 2.95
C ALA A 57 12.36 -20.12 1.92
N ALA A 58 13.43 -20.15 1.10
CA ALA A 58 13.72 -19.07 0.14
C ALA A 58 12.60 -18.88 -0.90
N PRO A 59 12.12 -19.90 -1.61
CA PRO A 59 11.02 -19.71 -2.56
C PRO A 59 9.71 -19.32 -1.87
N LEU A 60 9.40 -19.85 -0.69
CA LEU A 60 8.22 -19.48 0.07
C LEU A 60 8.27 -18.00 0.49
N TRP A 61 9.44 -17.53 0.94
CA TRP A 61 9.66 -16.13 1.25
C TRP A 61 9.49 -15.24 0.01
N THR A 62 10.02 -15.64 -1.13
CA THR A 62 9.89 -14.88 -2.37
C THR A 62 8.42 -14.77 -2.80
N VAL A 63 7.66 -15.88 -2.72
CA VAL A 63 6.21 -15.88 -3.01
C VAL A 63 5.47 -15.00 -2.02
N TYR A 64 5.80 -15.07 -0.74
CA TYR A 64 5.20 -14.20 0.29
C TYR A 64 5.47 -12.72 0.00
N MET A 65 6.71 -12.35 -0.33
CA MET A 65 7.06 -10.96 -0.67
C MET A 65 6.34 -10.48 -1.93
N ALA A 66 6.24 -11.32 -2.96
CA ALA A 66 5.48 -11.00 -4.16
C ALA A 66 3.98 -10.84 -3.87
N TYR A 67 3.42 -11.72 -3.04
CA TYR A 67 2.02 -11.64 -2.62
C TYR A 67 1.74 -10.35 -1.84
N THR A 68 2.57 -10.00 -0.85
CA THR A 68 2.38 -8.79 -0.03
C THR A 68 2.65 -7.50 -0.79
N ALA A 69 3.45 -7.55 -1.87
CA ALA A 69 3.62 -6.42 -2.77
C ALA A 69 2.34 -6.13 -3.58
N VAL A 70 1.57 -7.20 -3.90
CA VAL A 70 0.29 -7.08 -4.63
C VAL A 70 -0.88 -6.83 -3.69
N TYR A 71 -0.86 -7.49 -2.53
CA TYR A 71 -1.92 -7.40 -1.51
C TYR A 71 -1.32 -6.93 -0.18
N PRO A 72 -1.22 -5.60 0.04
CA PRO A 72 -0.65 -5.07 1.27
C PRO A 72 -1.38 -5.59 2.51
N THR A 73 -0.64 -5.84 3.57
CA THR A 73 -1.15 -6.34 4.84
C THR A 73 -1.87 -5.25 5.63
N ASP A 74 -2.67 -5.61 6.64
CA ASP A 74 -3.35 -4.63 7.50
C ASP A 74 -2.35 -3.70 8.19
N SER A 75 -1.15 -4.18 8.52
CA SER A 75 -0.08 -3.35 9.09
C SER A 75 0.37 -2.21 8.18
N PHE A 76 0.34 -2.40 6.86
CA PHE A 76 0.59 -1.32 5.90
C PHE A 76 -0.46 -0.21 6.04
N TYR A 77 -1.75 -0.57 6.07
CA TYR A 77 -2.84 0.42 6.16
C TYR A 77 -2.90 1.08 7.54
N LEU A 78 -2.51 0.41 8.61
CA LEU A 78 -2.34 1.03 9.92
C LEU A 78 -1.17 2.02 9.93
N SER A 79 -0.07 1.72 9.26
CA SER A 79 1.03 2.68 9.08
C SER A 79 0.62 3.89 8.23
N GLU A 80 -0.20 3.68 7.19
CA GLU A 80 -0.78 4.79 6.42
C GLU A 80 -1.76 5.62 7.27
N PHE A 81 -2.54 4.98 8.14
CA PHE A 81 -3.36 5.67 9.13
C PHE A 81 -2.51 6.56 10.05
N GLU A 82 -1.40 6.04 10.60
CA GLU A 82 -0.49 6.82 11.45
C GLU A 82 0.10 8.01 10.69
N THR A 83 0.45 7.81 9.43
CA THR A 83 0.94 8.89 8.57
C THR A 83 -0.14 9.92 8.29
N ALA A 84 -1.36 9.49 7.99
CA ALA A 84 -2.47 10.36 7.64
C ALA A 84 -3.07 11.11 8.84
N THR A 85 -3.02 10.52 10.02
CA THR A 85 -3.54 11.14 11.25
C THR A 85 -2.46 11.81 12.09
N LEU A 86 -1.19 11.55 11.81
CA LEU A 86 -0.03 11.94 12.63
C LEU A 86 -0.15 11.42 14.08
N ARG A 87 -0.83 10.30 14.27
CA ARG A 87 -1.10 9.63 15.55
C ARG A 87 -0.90 8.13 15.41
N GLU A 88 -0.47 7.50 16.49
CA GLU A 88 -0.38 6.04 16.54
C GLU A 88 -1.76 5.40 16.36
N ALA A 89 -1.80 4.27 15.67
CA ALA A 89 -3.03 3.52 15.51
C ALA A 89 -3.47 2.94 16.86
N PRO A 90 -4.71 3.21 17.31
CA PRO A 90 -5.18 2.69 18.58
C PRO A 90 -5.29 1.15 18.53
N MET A 91 -5.11 0.50 19.68
CA MET A 91 -5.17 -0.98 19.75
C MET A 91 -6.53 -1.56 19.34
N SER A 92 -7.59 -0.75 19.37
CA SER A 92 -8.93 -1.15 18.90
C SER A 92 -9.11 -1.00 17.38
N ALA A 93 -8.13 -0.44 16.67
CA ALA A 93 -8.23 -0.21 15.23
C ALA A 93 -8.18 -1.53 14.45
N ILE A 94 -9.19 -1.75 13.61
CA ILE A 94 -9.31 -2.92 12.75
C ILE A 94 -9.56 -2.44 11.32
N VAL A 95 -8.72 -2.88 10.39
CA VAL A 95 -8.91 -2.63 8.95
C VAL A 95 -10.04 -3.53 8.44
N VAL A 96 -11.16 -2.92 8.05
CA VAL A 96 -12.36 -3.64 7.59
C VAL A 96 -12.37 -3.79 6.07
N ARG A 97 -11.98 -2.73 5.36
CA ARG A 97 -11.85 -2.71 3.90
C ARG A 97 -10.58 -1.95 3.54
N LYS A 98 -9.98 -2.33 2.45
CA LYS A 98 -8.70 -1.77 2.02
C LYS A 98 -8.54 -1.93 0.51
N ASP A 99 -7.94 -0.92 -0.10
CA ASP A 99 -7.54 -0.92 -1.49
C ASP A 99 -6.29 -0.07 -1.68
N ALA A 100 -5.43 -0.45 -2.59
CA ALA A 100 -4.26 0.34 -2.94
C ALA A 100 -3.92 0.13 -4.42
N SER A 101 -3.58 1.22 -5.09
CA SER A 101 -2.97 1.12 -6.40
C SER A 101 -1.54 0.58 -6.27
N TYR A 102 -1.05 -0.07 -7.34
CA TYR A 102 0.35 -0.45 -7.38
C TYR A 102 1.22 0.79 -7.53
N PRO A 103 2.35 0.88 -6.80
CA PRO A 103 3.34 1.92 -7.06
C PRO A 103 3.79 1.84 -8.52
N ASP A 104 3.83 2.97 -9.18
CA ASP A 104 4.44 3.07 -10.49
C ASP A 104 5.98 3.08 -10.40
N PHE A 105 6.66 3.31 -11.54
CA PHE A 105 8.13 3.37 -11.58
C PHE A 105 8.73 4.52 -10.78
N HIS A 106 7.93 5.53 -10.42
CA HIS A 106 8.34 6.67 -9.59
C HIS A 106 8.01 6.46 -8.11
N GLY A 107 7.30 5.39 -7.78
CA GLY A 107 6.83 5.08 -6.44
C GLY A 107 5.51 5.77 -6.09
N ASP A 108 4.83 6.32 -7.09
CA ASP A 108 3.55 6.99 -6.93
C ASP A 108 2.45 5.94 -6.67
N TYR A 109 1.65 6.15 -5.65
CA TYR A 109 0.51 5.27 -5.35
C TYR A 109 -0.59 6.00 -4.59
N CYS A 110 -1.78 5.42 -4.66
CA CYS A 110 -2.90 5.79 -3.82
C CYS A 110 -3.28 4.62 -2.93
N SER A 111 -3.58 4.87 -1.68
CA SER A 111 -4.13 3.86 -0.79
C SER A 111 -5.37 4.39 -0.08
N THR A 112 -6.34 3.50 0.10
CA THR A 112 -7.57 3.81 0.81
C THR A 112 -7.88 2.68 1.78
N SER A 113 -8.26 3.03 3.01
CA SER A 113 -8.68 2.06 4.01
C SER A 113 -9.87 2.55 4.82
N PHE A 114 -10.75 1.61 5.14
CA PHE A 114 -11.86 1.78 6.06
C PHE A 114 -11.50 1.08 7.35
N ILE A 115 -11.31 1.86 8.41
CA ILE A 115 -10.83 1.41 9.70
C ILE A 115 -11.92 1.63 10.74
N ARG A 116 -12.23 0.59 11.51
CA ARG A 116 -13.16 0.66 12.65
C ARG A 116 -12.38 0.61 13.94
N MET A 117 -12.82 1.39 14.92
CA MET A 117 -12.21 1.47 16.25
C MET A 117 -13.27 1.61 17.34
N SER A 118 -12.85 1.67 18.60
CA SER A 118 -13.75 1.95 19.72
C SER A 118 -14.32 3.37 19.64
N GLU A 119 -15.50 3.61 20.21
CA GLU A 119 -16.09 4.96 20.27
C GLU A 119 -15.20 5.95 21.04
N PHE A 120 -14.49 5.45 22.04
CA PHE A 120 -13.56 6.26 22.82
C PHE A 120 -12.37 6.72 21.96
N ASP A 121 -11.71 5.79 21.27
CA ASP A 121 -10.57 6.10 20.41
C ASP A 121 -10.97 6.99 19.23
N TYR A 122 -12.16 6.75 18.65
CA TYR A 122 -12.71 7.62 17.61
C TYR A 122 -12.90 9.06 18.12
N ALA A 123 -13.52 9.23 19.29
CA ALA A 123 -13.77 10.56 19.86
C ALA A 123 -12.47 11.27 20.22
N GLN A 124 -11.50 10.55 20.76
CA GLN A 124 -10.17 11.06 21.06
C GLN A 124 -9.45 11.51 19.77
N LEU A 125 -9.41 10.66 18.76
CA LEU A 125 -8.77 10.95 17.48
C LEU A 125 -9.41 12.19 16.81
N LEU A 126 -10.74 12.27 16.79
CA LEU A 126 -11.47 13.41 16.22
C LEU A 126 -11.15 14.70 16.97
N ASP A 127 -11.12 14.65 18.31
CA ASP A 127 -10.77 15.81 19.13
C ASP A 127 -9.33 16.29 18.87
N GLU A 128 -8.37 15.36 18.80
CA GLU A 128 -6.98 15.65 18.53
C GLU A 128 -6.74 16.21 17.11
N VAL A 129 -7.34 15.60 16.09
CA VAL A 129 -7.20 16.04 14.69
C VAL A 129 -7.87 17.40 14.48
N SER A 130 -9.04 17.63 15.08
CA SER A 130 -9.77 18.89 14.94
C SER A 130 -9.08 20.11 15.58
N LYS A 131 -8.23 19.87 16.57
CA LYS A 131 -7.45 20.93 17.26
C LYS A 131 -6.06 21.16 16.65
N ASP A 132 -5.61 20.26 15.81
CA ASP A 132 -4.27 20.32 15.24
C ASP A 132 -4.26 21.24 14.01
N SER A 133 -3.54 22.35 14.09
CA SER A 133 -3.46 23.36 13.04
C SER A 133 -2.83 22.89 11.72
N ARG A 134 -2.24 21.70 11.70
CA ARG A 134 -1.69 21.08 10.47
C ARG A 134 -2.79 20.51 9.59
N PHE A 135 -3.99 20.32 10.13
CA PHE A 135 -5.13 19.76 9.41
C PHE A 135 -6.07 20.85 8.96
N GLU A 136 -6.48 20.76 7.71
CA GLU A 136 -7.50 21.61 7.10
C GLU A 136 -8.82 20.83 7.03
N LEU A 137 -9.90 21.44 7.52
CA LEU A 137 -11.24 20.87 7.34
C LEU A 137 -11.66 21.03 5.89
N VAL A 138 -11.96 19.92 5.23
CA VAL A 138 -12.41 19.88 3.83
C VAL A 138 -13.85 19.37 3.75
N LYS A 139 -14.58 19.78 2.71
CA LYS A 139 -15.93 19.27 2.50
C LYS A 139 -15.88 17.86 1.94
N PRO A 140 -16.78 16.98 2.42
CA PRO A 140 -16.85 15.60 1.90
C PRO A 140 -16.98 15.52 0.36
N GLU A 141 -17.68 16.48 -0.26
CA GLU A 141 -17.87 16.53 -1.70
C GLU A 141 -16.57 16.81 -2.48
N GLU A 142 -15.62 17.49 -1.87
CA GLU A 142 -14.30 17.75 -2.49
C GLU A 142 -13.42 16.50 -2.52
N VAL A 143 -13.67 15.58 -1.58
CA VAL A 143 -12.98 14.30 -1.44
C VAL A 143 -13.51 13.26 -2.42
N MET A 144 -14.72 13.44 -2.90
CA MET A 144 -15.54 12.40 -3.50
C MET A 144 -15.45 12.23 -5.00
N GLY A 145 -14.68 12.99 -5.66
CA GLY A 145 -14.42 12.74 -7.09
C GLY A 145 -13.74 11.40 -7.36
N ASP A 146 -13.18 10.79 -6.33
CA ASP A 146 -12.32 9.63 -6.47
C ASP A 146 -13.11 8.32 -6.48
N ARG A 147 -12.88 7.53 -7.53
CA ARG A 147 -13.53 6.23 -7.75
C ARG A 147 -13.15 5.21 -6.66
N GLU A 148 -11.92 5.27 -6.19
CA GLU A 148 -11.36 4.36 -5.18
C GLU A 148 -12.03 4.60 -3.83
N LEU A 149 -12.23 5.86 -3.44
CA LEU A 149 -12.92 6.21 -2.20
C LEU A 149 -14.36 5.67 -2.19
N LYS A 150 -15.08 5.78 -3.32
CA LYS A 150 -16.44 5.22 -3.45
C LYS A 150 -16.47 3.71 -3.32
N GLN A 151 -15.46 3.02 -3.84
CA GLN A 151 -15.36 1.57 -3.76
C GLN A 151 -15.12 1.10 -2.32
N ILE A 152 -14.31 1.82 -1.56
CA ILE A 152 -14.00 1.50 -0.15
C ILE A 152 -15.16 1.83 0.79
N LEU A 153 -15.86 2.93 0.57
CA LEU A 153 -17.07 3.26 1.33
C LEU A 153 -18.15 2.18 1.17
N GLY A 154 -18.25 1.55 0.00
CA GLY A 154 -19.16 0.45 -0.27
C GLY A 154 -20.61 0.85 -0.07
N GLU A 155 -21.25 0.32 1.00
CA GLU A 155 -22.63 0.66 1.36
C GLU A 155 -22.77 2.01 2.08
N CYS A 156 -21.65 2.54 2.63
CA CYS A 156 -21.66 3.88 3.22
C CYS A 156 -21.72 4.92 2.10
N ASP A 157 -22.64 5.83 2.20
CA ASP A 157 -22.68 6.99 1.29
C ASP A 157 -21.73 8.08 1.86
N VAL A 158 -21.38 9.00 1.05
CA VAL A 158 -20.66 10.22 1.40
C VAL A 158 -21.36 11.05 2.45
N LYS A 159 -22.68 11.00 2.45
CA LYS A 159 -23.52 11.61 3.49
C LYS A 159 -23.26 11.03 4.88
N ASP A 160 -22.63 9.86 4.95
CA ASP A 160 -22.24 9.24 6.20
C ASP A 160 -20.94 9.81 6.77
N LEU A 161 -20.21 10.62 5.99
CA LEU A 161 -19.05 11.36 6.45
C LEU A 161 -19.47 12.60 7.24
N ALA A 162 -19.15 12.61 8.53
CA ALA A 162 -19.44 13.75 9.41
C ALA A 162 -18.46 14.89 9.20
N GLN A 163 -17.16 14.58 9.11
CA GLN A 163 -16.08 15.54 8.96
C GLN A 163 -14.94 14.91 8.19
N CYS A 164 -14.25 15.70 7.37
CA CYS A 164 -13.06 15.29 6.65
C CYS A 164 -11.93 16.27 6.90
N TYR A 165 -10.76 15.77 7.21
CA TYR A 165 -9.58 16.54 7.44
C TYR A 165 -8.48 16.14 6.45
N ARG A 166 -7.73 17.12 5.97
CA ARG A 166 -6.62 16.93 5.04
C ARG A 166 -5.38 17.61 5.60
N HIS A 167 -4.23 16.97 5.41
CA HIS A 167 -2.96 17.64 5.54
C HIS A 167 -2.04 17.30 4.37
N HIS A 168 -1.10 18.18 4.11
CA HIS A 168 -0.08 17.99 3.09
C HIS A 168 1.27 17.75 3.75
N TRP A 169 2.11 16.97 3.11
CA TRP A 169 3.51 16.86 3.53
C TRP A 169 4.20 18.20 3.26
N SER A 170 4.84 18.79 4.29
CA SER A 170 5.44 20.12 4.18
C SER A 170 6.53 20.24 3.11
N GLU A 171 7.19 19.13 2.78
CA GLU A 171 8.29 19.07 1.82
C GLU A 171 7.80 18.74 0.39
N ASP A 172 6.63 18.12 0.24
CA ASP A 172 6.10 17.71 -1.06
C ASP A 172 4.57 17.88 -1.11
N PRO A 173 4.09 18.97 -1.71
CA PRO A 173 2.66 19.27 -1.79
C PRO A 173 1.87 18.26 -2.66
N ARG A 174 2.55 17.39 -3.43
CA ARG A 174 1.90 16.32 -4.19
C ARG A 174 1.47 15.15 -3.31
N LYS A 175 1.99 15.09 -2.07
CA LYS A 175 1.57 14.09 -1.09
C LYS A 175 0.42 14.65 -0.26
N SER A 176 -0.74 14.04 -0.40
CA SER A 176 -1.95 14.45 0.29
C SER A 176 -2.45 13.30 1.16
N PHE A 177 -2.78 13.64 2.39
CA PHE A 177 -3.26 12.71 3.39
C PHE A 177 -4.60 13.20 3.90
N MET A 178 -5.55 12.29 3.95
CA MET A 178 -6.91 12.63 4.31
C MET A 178 -7.51 11.61 5.25
N VAL A 179 -8.24 12.08 6.24
CA VAL A 179 -9.00 11.26 7.16
C VAL A 179 -10.45 11.75 7.20
N GLY A 180 -11.37 10.85 6.89
CA GLY A 180 -12.81 11.09 6.96
C GLY A 180 -13.41 10.36 8.16
N PHE A 181 -14.14 11.08 9.00
CA PHE A 181 -14.84 10.54 10.17
C PHE A 181 -16.29 10.26 9.82
N LEU A 182 -16.77 9.04 10.08
CA LEU A 182 -18.15 8.66 9.80
C LEU A 182 -19.12 9.00 10.95
N ASN A 183 -20.40 9.14 10.61
CA ASN A 183 -21.46 9.43 11.56
C ASN A 183 -21.74 8.30 12.58
N ASP A 184 -21.23 7.08 12.30
CA ASP A 184 -21.34 5.93 13.20
C ASP A 184 -20.49 6.04 14.48
N ARG A 185 -19.65 7.07 14.56
CA ARG A 185 -18.75 7.35 15.68
C ARG A 185 -17.79 6.21 16.04
N ARG A 186 -17.44 5.39 15.06
CA ARG A 186 -16.54 4.22 15.22
C ARG A 186 -15.64 4.02 14.02
N SER A 187 -16.02 4.57 12.87
CA SER A 187 -15.33 4.29 11.61
C SER A 187 -14.68 5.54 11.04
N VAL A 188 -13.49 5.35 10.51
CA VAL A 188 -12.76 6.36 9.76
C VAL A 188 -12.34 5.82 8.40
N VAL A 189 -12.30 6.68 7.41
CA VAL A 189 -11.71 6.41 6.11
C VAL A 189 -10.40 7.16 6.01
N VAL A 190 -9.35 6.47 5.65
CA VAL A 190 -8.04 7.05 5.40
C VAL A 190 -7.75 6.97 3.90
N TYR A 191 -7.35 8.07 3.32
CA TYR A 191 -6.98 8.18 1.92
C TYR A 191 -5.62 8.87 1.80
N VAL A 192 -4.70 8.18 1.13
CA VAL A 192 -3.31 8.63 0.98
C VAL A 192 -2.98 8.68 -0.51
N ILE A 193 -2.48 9.83 -0.94
CA ILE A 193 -1.94 10.04 -2.28
C ILE A 193 -0.46 10.37 -2.13
N ARG A 194 0.38 9.63 -2.84
CA ARG A 194 1.82 9.91 -2.99
C ARG A 194 2.15 9.92 -4.48
N MET A 195 2.42 11.12 -5.01
CA MET A 195 2.77 11.35 -6.42
C MET A 195 4.14 11.99 -6.56
#